data_26ff94df6ffe31900194133fc0dd9e7f
#
_entry.id   26ff94df6ffe31900194133fc0dd9e7f
#
_cell.length_a   1.000
_cell.length_b   1.000
_cell.length_c   1.000
_cell.angle_alpha   90.00
_cell.angle_beta   90.00
_cell.angle_gamma   90.00
#
_symmetry.space_group_name_H-M   'P 1'
#
loop_
_entity.id
_entity.type
_entity.pdbx_description
1 polymer ?
#
loop_
_entity_poly.entity_id
_entity_poly.type
_entity_poly.pdbx_seq_one_letter_code
_entity_poly.pdbx_strand_id
1 'polypeptide(L)'
;MTSYNQIQSYIQQRQFQAAHHALVARINSNANDHRAYALLADLNIALGNLSKALKIYDKCLSLFPCALYSLSAAKLALFTQAPLVAKRYILHLLGNTQLSGSEHDTLANILLRLNQYTDAGWHFNHAYTRSPHCPEIALNYAMHLKMSGELAQARTLLASLVQAKPSNAKCQLAYSELTPVELVSTRITQLATEITVQTAPLALQRLYHAQALEYEKQENYLKAWQSFIASKQAISTEVSYSSKQMTGYFQTLGKLLDKPINFAPEQTLAPIFVIGLPRSGTSLMEQILAQLSLQPLGETSVLPQALRFSCDYNSNIQHISHAYEEANAIEQYRLFTAQSVAGDQRFIDKQPFHFFFIDLLAKAFPRAKFVVMKRDRTDTCIANFRQLYQTNSPFHGYSYRMQDIQAMYDNTYAFLQDAAQRHPTQIKFVNYEPLVEIPQAVMKEVCQFLELDWQDNALHFYKQGYYSATASKMQIRQPLNNSSVGKYRNVYPI
;
A
#
# COMPACT_ATOMS: atom_id res chain seq x y z
N MET A 1 15.59 -38.34 20.05
CA MET A 1 15.00 -37.31 19.15
C MET A 1 15.55 -35.94 19.49
N THR A 2 15.93 -35.18 18.43
CA THR A 2 16.42 -33.80 18.61
C THR A 2 15.35 -32.93 19.24
N SER A 3 15.71 -32.14 20.28
CA SER A 3 14.75 -31.26 20.95
C SER A 3 14.32 -30.08 20.06
N TYR A 4 13.14 -29.51 20.32
CA TYR A 4 12.69 -28.32 19.57
C TYR A 4 13.62 -27.12 19.73
N ASN A 5 14.20 -26.92 20.92
CA ASN A 5 15.15 -25.85 21.16
C ASN A 5 16.41 -26.01 20.30
N GLN A 6 16.88 -27.25 20.14
CA GLN A 6 18.03 -27.55 19.28
C GLN A 6 17.70 -27.35 17.80
N ILE A 7 16.48 -27.70 17.35
CA ILE A 7 16.03 -27.44 15.99
C ILE A 7 15.94 -25.94 15.71
N GLN A 8 15.40 -25.15 16.64
CA GLN A 8 15.37 -23.70 16.53
C GLN A 8 16.78 -23.10 16.49
N SER A 9 17.72 -23.62 17.28
CA SER A 9 19.12 -23.23 17.23
C SER A 9 19.72 -23.50 15.84
N TYR A 10 19.46 -24.66 15.24
CA TYR A 10 19.88 -24.95 13.86
C TYR A 10 19.36 -23.95 12.86
N ILE A 11 18.07 -23.56 12.96
CA ILE A 11 17.47 -22.55 12.06
C ILE A 11 18.15 -21.19 12.24
N GLN A 12 18.36 -20.75 13.49
CA GLN A 12 19.01 -19.48 13.80
C GLN A 12 20.46 -19.43 13.30
N GLN A 13 21.19 -20.55 13.39
CA GLN A 13 22.56 -20.72 12.91
C GLN A 13 22.64 -20.99 11.41
N ARG A 14 21.52 -20.93 10.67
CA ARG A 14 21.41 -21.25 9.25
C ARG A 14 21.85 -22.67 8.85
N GLN A 15 21.84 -23.59 9.80
CA GLN A 15 22.10 -25.03 9.58
C GLN A 15 20.83 -25.71 9.07
N PHE A 16 20.33 -25.27 7.92
CA PHE A 16 19.01 -25.63 7.40
C PHE A 16 18.84 -27.13 7.09
N GLN A 17 19.90 -27.81 6.66
CA GLN A 17 19.87 -29.25 6.40
C GLN A 17 19.68 -30.03 7.71
N ALA A 18 20.43 -29.70 8.76
CA ALA A 18 20.31 -30.36 10.07
C ALA A 18 18.91 -30.14 10.66
N ALA A 19 18.37 -28.92 10.57
CA ALA A 19 16.99 -28.60 10.99
C ALA A 19 15.96 -29.42 10.23
N HIS A 20 16.10 -29.50 8.89
CA HIS A 20 15.20 -30.28 8.02
C HIS A 20 15.21 -31.78 8.39
N HIS A 21 16.38 -32.41 8.48
CA HIS A 21 16.50 -33.82 8.86
C HIS A 21 15.88 -34.10 10.23
N ALA A 22 16.13 -33.24 11.23
CA ALA A 22 15.57 -33.39 12.56
C ALA A 22 14.03 -33.26 12.58
N LEU A 23 13.46 -32.32 11.79
CA LEU A 23 12.01 -32.15 11.65
C LEU A 23 11.36 -33.33 10.95
N VAL A 24 11.93 -33.80 9.85
CA VAL A 24 11.43 -34.97 9.11
C VAL A 24 11.48 -36.22 10.00
N ALA A 25 12.57 -36.45 10.75
CA ALA A 25 12.67 -37.56 11.68
C ALA A 25 11.56 -37.53 12.75
N ARG A 26 11.22 -36.33 13.26
CA ARG A 26 10.11 -36.16 14.21
C ARG A 26 8.76 -36.49 13.58
N ILE A 27 8.50 -35.99 12.39
CA ILE A 27 7.25 -36.24 11.64
C ILE A 27 7.10 -37.73 11.31
N ASN A 28 8.19 -38.38 10.93
CA ASN A 28 8.19 -39.85 10.65
C ASN A 28 7.90 -40.67 11.90
N SER A 29 8.36 -40.21 13.09
CA SER A 29 8.09 -40.90 14.34
C SER A 29 6.70 -40.59 14.93
N ASN A 30 6.14 -39.40 14.62
CA ASN A 30 4.81 -38.99 15.01
C ASN A 30 4.20 -38.10 13.91
N ALA A 31 3.39 -38.71 13.05
CA ALA A 31 2.73 -38.02 11.93
C ALA A 31 1.74 -36.92 12.37
N ASN A 32 1.40 -36.84 13.67
CA ASN A 32 0.52 -35.83 14.25
C ASN A 32 1.29 -34.70 14.97
N ASP A 33 2.63 -34.67 14.83
CA ASP A 33 3.45 -33.61 15.44
C ASP A 33 3.27 -32.27 14.72
N HIS A 34 2.13 -31.58 15.00
CA HIS A 34 1.79 -30.28 14.39
C HIS A 34 2.87 -29.22 14.58
N ARG A 35 3.61 -29.25 15.72
CA ARG A 35 4.70 -28.31 15.99
C ARG A 35 5.90 -28.56 15.06
N ALA A 36 6.20 -29.82 14.73
CA ALA A 36 7.24 -30.12 13.76
C ALA A 36 6.85 -29.64 12.36
N TYR A 37 5.58 -29.78 11.96
CA TYR A 37 5.08 -29.21 10.69
C TYR A 37 5.18 -27.69 10.68
N ALA A 38 4.78 -26.98 11.74
CA ALA A 38 4.88 -25.54 11.80
C ALA A 38 6.33 -25.05 11.62
N LEU A 39 7.28 -25.64 12.34
CA LEU A 39 8.70 -25.30 12.21
C LEU A 39 9.26 -25.70 10.82
N LEU A 40 8.74 -26.74 10.18
CA LEU A 40 9.10 -27.12 8.83
C LEU A 40 8.58 -26.09 7.80
N ALA A 41 7.39 -25.52 8.04
CA ALA A 41 6.87 -24.40 7.25
C ALA A 41 7.77 -23.16 7.40
N ASP A 42 8.13 -22.78 8.63
CA ASP A 42 9.02 -21.64 8.90
C ASP A 42 10.40 -21.84 8.24
N LEU A 43 10.96 -23.05 8.29
CA LEU A 43 12.19 -23.41 7.61
C LEU A 43 12.05 -23.22 6.08
N ASN A 44 10.95 -23.65 5.49
CA ASN A 44 10.71 -23.46 4.06
C ASN A 44 10.52 -21.98 3.69
N ILE A 45 9.94 -21.15 4.57
CA ILE A 45 9.91 -19.69 4.40
C ILE A 45 11.33 -19.12 4.35
N ALA A 46 12.19 -19.51 5.31
CA ALA A 46 13.58 -19.07 5.37
C ALA A 46 14.40 -19.48 4.13
N LEU A 47 14.03 -20.61 3.50
CA LEU A 47 14.64 -21.10 2.26
C LEU A 47 14.01 -20.51 0.99
N GLY A 48 12.99 -19.65 1.09
CA GLY A 48 12.28 -19.08 -0.06
C GLY A 48 11.25 -20.05 -0.71
N ASN A 49 11.02 -21.24 -0.15
CA ASN A 49 10.09 -22.24 -0.68
C ASN A 49 8.64 -21.94 -0.24
N LEU A 50 8.12 -20.78 -0.58
CA LEU A 50 6.89 -20.21 0.00
C LEU A 50 5.64 -21.05 -0.29
N SER A 51 5.48 -21.55 -1.52
CA SER A 51 4.35 -22.42 -1.89
C SER A 51 4.35 -23.74 -1.12
N LYS A 52 5.55 -24.32 -0.88
CA LYS A 52 5.69 -25.53 -0.07
C LYS A 52 5.34 -25.24 1.40
N ALA A 53 5.74 -24.09 1.92
CA ALA A 53 5.42 -23.68 3.27
C ALA A 53 3.89 -23.55 3.49
N LEU A 54 3.14 -22.98 2.53
CA LEU A 54 1.67 -22.93 2.61
C LEU A 54 1.04 -24.32 2.69
N LYS A 55 1.47 -25.26 1.84
CA LYS A 55 0.98 -26.66 1.89
C LYS A 55 1.28 -27.33 3.23
N ILE A 56 2.42 -27.02 3.83
CA ILE A 56 2.79 -27.55 5.15
C ILE A 56 1.90 -26.93 6.23
N TYR A 57 1.57 -25.63 6.16
CA TYR A 57 0.60 -25.02 7.08
C TYR A 57 -0.80 -25.61 6.90
N ASP A 58 -1.27 -25.90 5.69
CA ASP A 58 -2.54 -26.61 5.47
C ASP A 58 -2.56 -27.95 6.22
N LYS A 59 -1.47 -28.72 6.12
CA LYS A 59 -1.33 -29.99 6.87
C LYS A 59 -1.28 -29.76 8.38
N CYS A 60 -0.53 -28.76 8.85
CA CYS A 60 -0.45 -28.40 10.25
C CYS A 60 -1.84 -28.05 10.83
N LEU A 61 -2.62 -27.24 10.13
CA LEU A 61 -3.96 -26.83 10.51
C LEU A 61 -4.97 -27.97 10.47
N SER A 62 -4.80 -28.94 9.56
CA SER A 62 -5.65 -30.14 9.55
C SER A 62 -5.44 -31.06 10.76
N LEU A 63 -4.25 -30.98 11.36
CA LEU A 63 -3.92 -31.74 12.58
C LEU A 63 -4.27 -30.99 13.85
N PHE A 64 -4.02 -29.69 13.87
CA PHE A 64 -4.22 -28.83 15.01
C PHE A 64 -4.70 -27.43 14.61
N PRO A 65 -6.02 -27.24 14.47
CA PRO A 65 -6.61 -25.92 14.16
C PRO A 65 -6.37 -24.96 15.33
N CYS A 66 -5.59 -23.89 15.09
CA CYS A 66 -5.38 -22.86 16.10
C CYS A 66 -5.10 -21.49 15.45
N ALA A 67 -5.35 -20.43 16.20
CA ALA A 67 -5.18 -19.06 15.73
C ALA A 67 -3.74 -18.78 15.27
N LEU A 68 -2.74 -19.22 16.03
CA LEU A 68 -1.33 -18.99 15.73
C LEU A 68 -0.95 -19.47 14.32
N TYR A 69 -1.31 -20.69 13.96
CA TYR A 69 -0.96 -21.27 12.65
C TYR A 69 -1.80 -20.65 11.53
N SER A 70 -3.07 -20.37 11.78
CA SER A 70 -3.94 -19.67 10.84
C SER A 70 -3.42 -18.27 10.49
N LEU A 71 -3.00 -17.50 11.49
CA LEU A 71 -2.43 -16.17 11.31
C LEU A 71 -1.07 -16.21 10.60
N SER A 72 -0.23 -17.22 10.92
CA SER A 72 1.05 -17.41 10.24
C SER A 72 0.85 -17.76 8.76
N ALA A 73 -0.06 -18.69 8.47
CA ALA A 73 -0.42 -19.07 7.11
C ALA A 73 -1.02 -17.88 6.33
N ALA A 74 -1.90 -17.09 6.96
CA ALA A 74 -2.50 -15.91 6.34
C ALA A 74 -1.46 -14.81 6.05
N LYS A 75 -0.50 -14.56 6.95
CA LYS A 75 0.63 -13.66 6.70
C LYS A 75 1.45 -14.12 5.50
N LEU A 76 1.77 -15.41 5.43
CA LEU A 76 2.50 -15.98 4.31
C LEU A 76 1.70 -15.88 3.01
N ALA A 77 0.40 -16.16 3.03
CA ALA A 77 -0.47 -16.01 1.88
C ALA A 77 -0.52 -14.54 1.40
N LEU A 78 -0.58 -13.56 2.30
CA LEU A 78 -0.48 -12.15 1.95
C LEU A 78 0.91 -11.78 1.39
N PHE A 79 1.97 -12.37 1.93
CA PHE A 79 3.32 -12.16 1.42
C PHE A 79 3.49 -12.75 0.01
N THR A 80 2.90 -13.91 -0.25
CA THR A 80 2.85 -14.55 -1.59
C THR A 80 1.73 -14.01 -2.48
N GLN A 81 1.04 -12.98 -2.03
CA GLN A 81 0.06 -12.22 -2.80
C GLN A 81 -1.21 -13.02 -3.14
N ALA A 82 -1.57 -13.91 -2.26
CA ALA A 82 -2.78 -14.70 -2.34
C ALA A 82 -3.84 -14.23 -1.30
N PRO A 83 -4.47 -13.04 -1.50
CA PRO A 83 -5.38 -12.45 -0.50
C PRO A 83 -6.59 -13.33 -0.20
N LEU A 84 -7.09 -14.07 -1.19
CA LEU A 84 -8.20 -15.00 -1.00
C LEU A 84 -7.83 -16.20 -0.13
N VAL A 85 -6.60 -16.70 -0.32
CA VAL A 85 -6.06 -17.77 0.54
C VAL A 85 -5.86 -17.25 1.96
N ALA A 86 -5.35 -16.01 2.11
CA ALA A 86 -5.25 -15.38 3.42
C ALA A 86 -6.61 -15.24 4.10
N LYS A 87 -7.64 -14.78 3.38
CA LYS A 87 -9.01 -14.67 3.88
C LYS A 87 -9.56 -16.02 4.37
N ARG A 88 -9.33 -17.09 3.61
CA ARG A 88 -9.74 -18.45 4.01
C ARG A 88 -9.15 -18.87 5.35
N TYR A 89 -7.86 -18.58 5.59
CA TYR A 89 -7.19 -18.94 6.85
C TYR A 89 -7.73 -18.21 8.07
N ILE A 90 -8.22 -16.99 7.92
CA ILE A 90 -8.68 -16.16 9.05
C ILE A 90 -10.19 -16.16 9.28
N LEU A 91 -10.97 -16.73 8.35
CA LEU A 91 -12.43 -16.63 8.38
C LEU A 91 -13.05 -17.08 9.73
N HIS A 92 -12.53 -18.17 10.29
CA HIS A 92 -13.00 -18.73 11.57
C HIS A 92 -12.52 -17.94 12.80
N LEU A 93 -11.62 -16.97 12.62
CA LEU A 93 -11.11 -16.10 13.68
C LEU A 93 -11.89 -14.79 13.79
N LEU A 94 -12.71 -14.46 12.79
CA LEU A 94 -13.50 -13.24 12.81
C LEU A 94 -14.52 -13.27 13.96
N GLY A 95 -14.55 -12.19 14.75
CA GLY A 95 -15.42 -12.10 15.94
C GLY A 95 -15.03 -13.00 17.13
N ASN A 96 -13.91 -13.73 17.05
CA ASN A 96 -13.45 -14.56 18.16
C ASN A 96 -12.90 -13.69 19.28
N THR A 97 -13.61 -13.64 20.41
CA THR A 97 -13.24 -12.87 21.60
C THR A 97 -12.22 -13.57 22.49
N GLN A 98 -11.80 -14.81 22.20
CA GLN A 98 -10.85 -15.56 23.02
C GLN A 98 -9.38 -15.39 22.59
N LEU A 99 -9.14 -14.68 21.48
CA LEU A 99 -7.79 -14.40 21.00
C LEU A 99 -7.01 -13.56 22.03
N SER A 100 -5.72 -13.79 22.14
CA SER A 100 -4.80 -12.93 22.91
C SER A 100 -4.66 -11.55 22.27
N GLY A 101 -4.14 -10.57 23.02
CA GLY A 101 -3.90 -9.22 22.48
C GLY A 101 -3.02 -9.23 21.22
N SER A 102 -1.97 -10.04 21.17
CA SER A 102 -1.08 -10.17 20.02
C SER A 102 -1.72 -10.86 18.82
N GLU A 103 -2.61 -11.84 19.05
CA GLU A 103 -3.36 -12.49 17.98
C GLU A 103 -4.40 -11.53 17.37
N HIS A 104 -5.13 -10.79 18.23
CA HIS A 104 -6.02 -9.73 17.78
C HIS A 104 -5.29 -8.69 16.93
N ASP A 105 -4.13 -8.19 17.39
CA ASP A 105 -3.33 -7.21 16.64
C ASP A 105 -2.86 -7.77 15.29
N THR A 106 -2.38 -9.00 15.28
CA THR A 106 -1.98 -9.69 14.06
C THR A 106 -3.13 -9.85 13.08
N LEU A 107 -4.29 -10.28 13.55
CA LEU A 107 -5.49 -10.44 12.72
C LEU A 107 -5.97 -9.09 12.17
N ALA A 108 -5.97 -8.05 12.99
CA ALA A 108 -6.30 -6.69 12.57
C ALA A 108 -5.39 -6.19 11.43
N ASN A 109 -4.08 -6.41 11.54
CA ASN A 109 -3.13 -6.05 10.48
C ASN A 109 -3.35 -6.86 9.18
N ILE A 110 -3.73 -8.13 9.28
CA ILE A 110 -4.12 -8.95 8.11
C ILE A 110 -5.38 -8.38 7.46
N LEU A 111 -6.40 -8.08 8.26
CA LEU A 111 -7.67 -7.51 7.80
C LEU A 111 -7.50 -6.15 7.12
N LEU A 112 -6.62 -5.29 7.65
CA LEU A 112 -6.24 -4.04 6.97
C LEU A 112 -5.72 -4.28 5.55
N ARG A 113 -4.84 -5.26 5.40
CA ARG A 113 -4.26 -5.60 4.08
C ARG A 113 -5.28 -6.25 3.14
N LEU A 114 -6.36 -6.78 3.68
CA LEU A 114 -7.51 -7.32 2.95
C LEU A 114 -8.60 -6.28 2.71
N ASN A 115 -8.38 -5.00 3.06
CA ASN A 115 -9.34 -3.90 3.00
C ASN A 115 -10.63 -4.13 3.83
N GLN A 116 -10.57 -5.01 4.85
CA GLN A 116 -11.66 -5.29 5.78
C GLN A 116 -11.55 -4.38 7.01
N TYR A 117 -11.81 -3.10 6.80
CA TYR A 117 -11.47 -2.03 7.77
C TYR A 117 -12.29 -2.06 9.05
N THR A 118 -13.56 -2.41 8.98
CA THR A 118 -14.47 -2.48 10.13
C THR A 118 -14.02 -3.60 11.07
N ASP A 119 -13.78 -4.79 10.53
CA ASP A 119 -13.32 -5.93 11.32
C ASP A 119 -11.94 -5.68 11.90
N ALA A 120 -11.04 -5.05 11.12
CA ALA A 120 -9.72 -4.64 11.60
C ALA A 120 -9.84 -3.72 12.82
N GLY A 121 -10.74 -2.73 12.80
CA GLY A 121 -10.97 -1.81 13.90
C GLY A 121 -11.46 -2.50 15.17
N TRP A 122 -12.38 -3.43 15.02
CA TRP A 122 -12.87 -4.24 16.13
C TRP A 122 -11.74 -5.04 16.79
N HIS A 123 -10.89 -5.67 15.98
CA HIS A 123 -9.74 -6.45 16.48
C HIS A 123 -8.64 -5.56 17.08
N PHE A 124 -8.33 -4.38 16.51
CA PHE A 124 -7.39 -3.43 17.11
C PHE A 124 -7.85 -2.95 18.49
N ASN A 125 -9.13 -2.64 18.65
CA ASN A 125 -9.70 -2.26 19.93
C ASN A 125 -9.53 -3.38 20.96
N HIS A 126 -9.85 -4.63 20.60
CA HIS A 126 -9.69 -5.79 21.49
C HIS A 126 -8.21 -6.05 21.82
N ALA A 127 -7.30 -5.89 20.85
CA ALA A 127 -5.87 -6.01 21.08
C ALA A 127 -5.39 -5.01 22.15
N TYR A 128 -5.74 -3.74 21.99
CA TYR A 128 -5.36 -2.68 22.89
C TYR A 128 -5.98 -2.86 24.30
N THR A 129 -7.25 -3.21 24.37
CA THR A 129 -7.94 -3.46 25.65
C THR A 129 -7.28 -4.58 26.45
N ARG A 130 -6.77 -5.64 25.77
CA ARG A 130 -6.10 -6.76 26.43
C ARG A 130 -4.64 -6.49 26.78
N SER A 131 -3.98 -5.64 26.02
CA SER A 131 -2.54 -5.37 26.14
C SER A 131 -2.23 -3.87 26.04
N PRO A 132 -2.80 -3.02 26.92
CA PRO A 132 -2.70 -1.55 26.80
C PRO A 132 -1.27 -1.05 27.04
N HIS A 133 -0.43 -1.82 27.71
CA HIS A 133 0.97 -1.48 27.99
C HIS A 133 1.96 -1.96 26.93
N CYS A 134 1.49 -2.65 25.87
CA CYS A 134 2.33 -3.06 24.76
C CYS A 134 2.46 -1.90 23.75
N PRO A 135 3.65 -1.26 23.62
CA PRO A 135 3.80 -0.08 22.77
C PRO A 135 3.48 -0.32 21.29
N GLU A 136 3.77 -1.50 20.77
CA GLU A 136 3.50 -1.89 19.39
C GLU A 136 2.00 -1.96 19.14
N ILE A 137 1.25 -2.62 20.03
CA ILE A 137 -0.22 -2.75 19.95
C ILE A 137 -0.87 -1.36 20.08
N ALA A 138 -0.41 -0.56 21.04
CA ALA A 138 -0.92 0.79 21.26
C ALA A 138 -0.64 1.70 20.02
N LEU A 139 0.53 1.57 19.40
CA LEU A 139 0.84 2.30 18.16
C LEU A 139 -0.05 1.85 17.00
N ASN A 140 -0.24 0.55 16.80
CA ASN A 140 -1.09 0.02 15.73
C ASN A 140 -2.55 0.49 15.91
N TYR A 141 -3.06 0.48 17.14
CA TYR A 141 -4.39 1.00 17.45
C TYR A 141 -4.48 2.52 17.21
N ALA A 142 -3.48 3.30 17.64
CA ALA A 142 -3.44 4.74 17.37
C ALA A 142 -3.42 5.05 15.86
N MET A 143 -2.68 4.27 15.08
CA MET A 143 -2.67 4.39 13.61
C MET A 143 -4.03 4.05 13.01
N HIS A 144 -4.71 3.02 13.52
CA HIS A 144 -6.08 2.71 13.10
C HIS A 144 -7.04 3.86 13.44
N LEU A 145 -7.03 4.38 14.67
CA LEU A 145 -7.85 5.54 15.08
C LEU A 145 -7.63 6.76 14.15
N LYS A 146 -6.37 7.02 13.77
CA LYS A 146 -6.05 8.06 12.80
C LYS A 146 -6.66 7.79 11.42
N MET A 147 -6.65 6.53 10.99
CA MET A 147 -7.21 6.09 9.70
C MET A 147 -8.75 6.06 9.71
N SER A 148 -9.39 5.83 10.86
CA SER A 148 -10.86 5.91 11.02
C SER A 148 -11.36 7.33 11.26
N GLY A 149 -10.47 8.29 11.60
CA GLY A 149 -10.82 9.70 11.83
C GLY A 149 -10.98 10.08 13.30
N GLU A 150 -10.75 9.15 14.22
CA GLU A 150 -10.76 9.37 15.66
C GLU A 150 -9.49 10.13 16.11
N LEU A 151 -9.27 11.33 15.53
CA LEU A 151 -8.00 12.05 15.63
C LEU A 151 -7.66 12.49 17.06
N ALA A 152 -8.66 12.83 17.86
CA ALA A 152 -8.44 13.24 19.26
C ALA A 152 -7.90 12.06 20.09
N GLN A 153 -8.52 10.88 19.98
CA GLN A 153 -8.07 9.67 20.68
C GLN A 153 -6.69 9.23 20.19
N ALA A 154 -6.47 9.22 18.87
CA ALA A 154 -5.17 8.90 18.26
C ALA A 154 -4.07 9.82 18.81
N ARG A 155 -4.33 11.13 18.88
CA ARG A 155 -3.40 12.14 19.38
C ARG A 155 -3.04 11.88 20.85
N THR A 156 -4.03 11.67 21.72
CA THR A 156 -3.80 11.40 23.13
C THR A 156 -2.93 10.14 23.33
N LEU A 157 -3.25 9.08 22.62
CA LEU A 157 -2.49 7.82 22.72
C LEU A 157 -1.06 7.97 22.17
N LEU A 158 -0.87 8.66 21.05
CA LEU A 158 0.46 8.91 20.50
C LEU A 158 1.30 9.84 21.40
N ALA A 159 0.69 10.83 22.03
CA ALA A 159 1.38 11.69 23.00
C ALA A 159 1.94 10.88 24.18
N SER A 160 1.14 9.96 24.75
CA SER A 160 1.60 9.10 25.84
C SER A 160 2.72 8.15 25.40
N LEU A 161 2.65 7.59 24.19
CA LEU A 161 3.70 6.73 23.63
C LEU A 161 5.03 7.48 23.42
N VAL A 162 4.96 8.72 22.92
CA VAL A 162 6.14 9.57 22.73
C VAL A 162 6.75 9.96 24.08
N GLN A 163 5.93 10.26 25.09
CA GLN A 163 6.41 10.57 26.43
C GLN A 163 7.09 9.36 27.09
N ALA A 164 6.50 8.17 26.94
CA ALA A 164 7.05 6.94 27.52
C ALA A 164 8.36 6.49 26.85
N LYS A 165 8.50 6.68 25.54
CA LYS A 165 9.69 6.30 24.77
C LYS A 165 10.00 7.34 23.67
N PRO A 166 10.68 8.43 24.01
CA PRO A 166 11.02 9.50 23.06
C PRO A 166 11.85 9.01 21.86
N SER A 167 12.70 7.99 22.03
CA SER A 167 13.53 7.41 20.97
C SER A 167 12.74 6.59 19.92
N ASN A 168 11.42 6.36 20.11
CA ASN A 168 10.62 5.63 19.13
C ASN A 168 10.24 6.51 17.93
N ALA A 169 11.06 6.49 16.89
CA ALA A 169 10.89 7.31 15.70
C ALA A 169 9.56 7.08 14.95
N LYS A 170 8.94 5.88 15.06
CA LYS A 170 7.60 5.63 14.48
C LYS A 170 6.51 6.42 15.24
N CYS A 171 6.56 6.39 16.57
CA CYS A 171 5.63 7.15 17.40
C CYS A 171 5.83 8.66 17.21
N GLN A 172 7.09 9.12 17.13
CA GLN A 172 7.44 10.51 16.88
C GLN A 172 6.82 11.03 15.58
N LEU A 173 7.01 10.28 14.48
CA LEU A 173 6.44 10.64 13.17
C LEU A 173 4.90 10.64 13.21
N ALA A 174 4.29 9.59 13.74
CA ALA A 174 2.83 9.48 13.81
C ALA A 174 2.20 10.62 14.62
N TYR A 175 2.86 11.03 15.71
CA TYR A 175 2.42 12.14 16.54
C TYR A 175 2.60 13.50 15.84
N SER A 176 3.73 13.71 15.15
CA SER A 176 3.97 14.95 14.39
C SER A 176 2.96 15.21 13.28
N GLU A 177 2.23 14.22 12.80
CA GLU A 177 1.11 14.45 11.89
C GLU A 177 -0.13 15.07 12.61
N LEU A 178 -0.23 14.93 13.93
CA LEU A 178 -1.38 15.35 14.77
C LEU A 178 -1.02 16.38 15.85
N THR A 179 0.24 16.85 15.93
CA THR A 179 0.69 17.80 16.92
C THR A 179 -0.13 19.08 16.87
N PRO A 180 -0.67 19.56 17.99
CA PRO A 180 -1.29 20.88 18.10
C PRO A 180 -0.28 21.99 17.83
N VAL A 181 -0.75 23.10 17.27
CA VAL A 181 0.13 24.23 16.85
C VAL A 181 0.91 24.81 18.02
N GLU A 182 0.30 24.91 19.20
CA GLU A 182 0.90 25.42 20.44
C GLU A 182 2.10 24.57 20.93
N LEU A 183 2.19 23.30 20.56
CA LEU A 183 3.27 22.41 20.97
C LEU A 183 4.40 22.29 19.96
N VAL A 184 4.27 22.86 18.77
CA VAL A 184 5.20 22.67 17.65
C VAL A 184 6.63 23.06 18.00
N SER A 185 6.86 24.21 18.65
CA SER A 185 8.20 24.68 19.04
C SER A 185 8.89 23.71 20.01
N THR A 186 8.16 23.23 21.01
CA THR A 186 8.66 22.20 21.95
C THR A 186 8.99 20.90 21.22
N ARG A 187 8.14 20.51 20.29
CA ARG A 187 8.33 19.29 19.49
C ARG A 187 9.58 19.38 18.62
N ILE A 188 9.83 20.50 17.96
CA ILE A 188 11.05 20.70 17.16
C ILE A 188 12.30 20.50 18.01
N THR A 189 12.34 21.06 19.24
CA THR A 189 13.47 20.90 20.16
C THR A 189 13.65 19.43 20.58
N GLN A 190 12.57 18.73 20.94
CA GLN A 190 12.60 17.31 21.29
C GLN A 190 13.12 16.46 20.13
N LEU A 191 12.60 16.67 18.92
CA LEU A 191 13.04 15.95 17.73
C LEU A 191 14.52 16.22 17.41
N ALA A 192 14.98 17.46 17.56
CA ALA A 192 16.39 17.80 17.37
C ALA A 192 17.30 17.02 18.34
N THR A 193 16.91 16.89 19.61
CA THR A 193 17.64 16.08 20.60
C THR A 193 17.68 14.61 20.19
N GLU A 194 16.56 14.03 19.80
CA GLU A 194 16.52 12.61 19.37
C GLU A 194 17.35 12.35 18.11
N ILE A 195 17.37 13.30 17.17
CA ILE A 195 18.18 13.22 15.94
C ILE A 195 19.69 13.15 16.28
N THR A 196 20.15 13.93 17.28
CA THR A 196 21.59 13.97 17.60
C THR A 196 22.13 12.66 18.17
N VAL A 197 21.29 11.84 18.80
CA VAL A 197 21.70 10.58 19.43
C VAL A 197 21.36 9.35 18.58
N GLN A 198 20.57 9.51 17.53
CA GLN A 198 20.12 8.40 16.69
C GLN A 198 21.15 8.06 15.61
N THR A 199 21.38 6.76 15.40
CA THR A 199 22.32 6.25 14.38
C THR A 199 21.65 5.37 13.31
N ALA A 200 20.47 4.82 13.61
CA ALA A 200 19.77 3.92 12.70
C ALA A 200 19.15 4.70 11.52
N PRO A 201 19.50 4.41 10.25
CA PRO A 201 19.06 5.19 9.09
C PRO A 201 17.56 5.37 8.98
N LEU A 202 16.77 4.28 9.14
CA LEU A 202 15.31 4.35 9.08
C LEU A 202 14.67 5.14 10.23
N ALA A 203 15.32 5.20 11.39
CA ALA A 203 14.85 6.02 12.49
C ALA A 203 15.16 7.50 12.23
N LEU A 204 16.38 7.82 11.77
CA LEU A 204 16.74 9.17 11.33
C LEU A 204 15.82 9.70 10.24
N GLN A 205 15.51 8.88 9.24
CA GLN A 205 14.55 9.23 8.20
C GLN A 205 13.22 9.70 8.79
N ARG A 206 12.66 8.96 9.75
CA ARG A 206 11.38 9.29 10.38
C ARG A 206 11.46 10.53 11.25
N LEU A 207 12.54 10.71 12.00
CA LEU A 207 12.74 11.86 12.87
C LEU A 207 12.89 13.15 12.07
N TYR A 208 13.72 13.16 11.02
CA TYR A 208 13.83 14.30 10.11
C TYR A 208 12.50 14.59 9.40
N HIS A 209 11.77 13.55 8.99
CA HIS A 209 10.46 13.76 8.38
C HIS A 209 9.45 14.38 9.39
N ALA A 210 9.43 13.88 10.62
CA ALA A 210 8.63 14.45 11.70
C ALA A 210 8.98 15.93 11.94
N GLN A 211 10.27 16.26 11.99
CA GLN A 211 10.76 17.62 12.14
C GLN A 211 10.33 18.53 10.97
N ALA A 212 10.35 18.01 9.74
CA ALA A 212 9.88 18.75 8.57
C ALA A 212 8.39 19.12 8.68
N LEU A 213 7.55 18.16 9.14
CA LEU A 213 6.12 18.40 9.35
C LEU A 213 5.88 19.48 10.44
N GLU A 214 6.69 19.50 11.50
CA GLU A 214 6.59 20.51 12.53
C GLU A 214 7.02 21.90 12.02
N TYR A 215 8.10 21.98 11.23
CA TYR A 215 8.49 23.26 10.59
C TYR A 215 7.45 23.77 9.59
N GLU A 216 6.76 22.89 8.84
CA GLU A 216 5.66 23.30 7.97
C GLU A 216 4.51 23.95 8.75
N LYS A 217 4.18 23.45 9.95
CA LYS A 217 3.14 24.04 10.81
C LYS A 217 3.53 25.42 11.34
N GLN A 218 4.83 25.70 11.45
CA GLN A 218 5.36 27.02 11.77
C GLN A 218 5.52 27.93 10.53
N GLU A 219 5.13 27.45 9.35
CA GLU A 219 5.35 28.11 8.06
C GLU A 219 6.85 28.38 7.76
N ASN A 220 7.75 27.68 8.46
CA ASN A 220 9.19 27.76 8.22
C ASN A 220 9.58 26.77 7.10
N TYR A 221 9.17 27.11 5.89
CA TYR A 221 9.29 26.20 4.73
C TYR A 221 10.74 25.90 4.35
N LEU A 222 11.67 26.85 4.59
CA LEU A 222 13.09 26.61 4.32
C LEU A 222 13.64 25.46 5.22
N LYS A 223 13.40 25.54 6.53
CA LYS A 223 13.82 24.47 7.46
C LYS A 223 13.04 23.19 7.23
N ALA A 224 11.76 23.26 6.88
CA ALA A 224 10.97 22.10 6.51
C ALA A 224 11.60 21.37 5.30
N TRP A 225 11.99 22.13 4.26
CA TRP A 225 12.62 21.57 3.07
C TRP A 225 13.97 20.90 3.37
N GLN A 226 14.82 21.57 4.15
CA GLN A 226 16.10 21.02 4.60
C GLN A 226 15.90 19.70 5.38
N SER A 227 14.88 19.64 6.24
CA SER A 227 14.56 18.45 7.02
C SER A 227 13.99 17.33 6.13
N PHE A 228 13.17 17.62 5.10
CA PHE A 228 12.75 16.63 4.11
C PHE A 228 13.94 16.07 3.31
N ILE A 229 14.89 16.93 2.89
CA ILE A 229 16.12 16.49 2.21
C ILE A 229 16.92 15.57 3.14
N ALA A 230 17.17 15.97 4.40
CA ALA A 230 17.88 15.15 5.37
C ALA A 230 17.18 13.80 5.62
N SER A 231 15.85 13.79 5.67
CA SER A 231 15.06 12.56 5.77
C SER A 231 15.34 11.60 4.61
N LYS A 232 15.36 12.10 3.37
CA LYS A 232 15.64 11.27 2.18
C LYS A 232 17.09 10.82 2.13
N GLN A 233 18.04 11.67 2.54
CA GLN A 233 19.47 11.36 2.57
C GLN A 233 19.80 10.29 3.60
N ALA A 234 19.12 10.26 4.75
CA ALA A 234 19.37 9.29 5.82
C ALA A 234 19.35 7.81 5.37
N ILE A 235 18.61 7.50 4.30
CA ILE A 235 18.51 6.13 3.74
C ILE A 235 18.94 6.05 2.29
N SER A 236 19.66 7.03 1.79
CA SER A 236 20.04 7.10 0.36
C SER A 236 20.84 5.88 -0.11
N THR A 237 21.60 5.23 0.78
CA THR A 237 22.36 4.00 0.50
C THR A 237 21.50 2.75 0.44
N GLU A 238 20.30 2.79 0.99
CA GLU A 238 19.36 1.65 1.01
C GLU A 238 18.41 1.67 -0.20
N VAL A 239 18.37 2.78 -0.95
CA VAL A 239 17.48 2.96 -2.09
C VAL A 239 18.23 2.84 -3.39
N SER A 240 17.97 1.77 -4.13
CA SER A 240 18.49 1.58 -5.49
C SER A 240 17.44 2.03 -6.50
N TYR A 241 17.67 3.18 -7.16
CA TYR A 241 16.81 3.68 -8.24
C TYR A 241 17.64 4.38 -9.31
N SER A 242 17.28 4.16 -10.57
CA SER A 242 17.90 4.82 -11.71
C SER A 242 16.83 5.37 -12.66
N SER A 243 16.75 6.69 -12.80
CA SER A 243 15.84 7.34 -13.75
C SER A 243 16.15 6.95 -15.18
N LYS A 244 17.41 6.70 -15.54
CA LYS A 244 17.82 6.21 -16.87
C LYS A 244 17.22 4.82 -17.17
N GLN A 245 17.30 3.90 -16.19
CA GLN A 245 16.69 2.56 -16.34
C GLN A 245 15.18 2.66 -16.46
N MET A 246 14.54 3.53 -15.65
CA MET A 246 13.09 3.74 -15.72
C MET A 246 12.67 4.34 -17.06
N THR A 247 13.40 5.30 -17.62
CA THR A 247 13.14 5.82 -18.96
C THR A 247 13.26 4.72 -20.02
N GLY A 248 14.30 3.88 -19.95
CA GLY A 248 14.43 2.70 -20.82
C GLY A 248 13.26 1.71 -20.67
N TYR A 249 12.73 1.59 -19.45
CA TYR A 249 11.53 0.80 -19.18
C TYR A 249 10.31 1.34 -19.91
N PHE A 250 10.00 2.63 -19.79
CA PHE A 250 8.90 3.25 -20.54
C PHE A 250 9.04 3.08 -22.05
N GLN A 251 10.25 3.21 -22.59
CA GLN A 251 10.52 2.97 -24.01
C GLN A 251 10.24 1.52 -24.41
N THR A 252 10.57 0.56 -23.54
CA THR A 252 10.29 -0.86 -23.79
C THR A 252 8.80 -1.15 -23.71
N LEU A 253 8.09 -0.60 -22.72
CA LEU A 253 6.63 -0.68 -22.65
C LEU A 253 5.99 -0.13 -23.94
N GLY A 254 6.45 1.03 -24.42
CA GLY A 254 5.98 1.61 -25.68
C GLY A 254 6.10 0.66 -26.87
N LYS A 255 7.18 -0.14 -26.96
CA LYS A 255 7.36 -1.15 -28.01
C LYS A 255 6.49 -2.40 -27.83
N LEU A 256 6.09 -2.72 -26.59
CA LEU A 256 5.20 -3.86 -26.31
C LEU A 256 3.74 -3.58 -26.68
N LEU A 257 3.37 -2.30 -26.79
CA LEU A 257 2.00 -1.87 -27.05
C LEU A 257 1.46 -2.36 -28.41
N ASP A 258 2.33 -2.61 -29.39
CA ASP A 258 1.95 -3.11 -30.70
C ASP A 258 1.82 -4.64 -30.76
N LYS A 259 2.18 -5.36 -29.70
CA LYS A 259 2.09 -6.83 -29.67
C LYS A 259 0.65 -7.28 -29.41
N PRO A 260 0.15 -8.25 -30.19
CA PRO A 260 -1.16 -8.86 -29.90
C PRO A 260 -1.11 -9.63 -28.59
N ILE A 261 -2.25 -9.68 -27.88
CA ILE A 261 -2.45 -10.59 -26.76
C ILE A 261 -2.71 -12.01 -27.28
N ASN A 262 -2.19 -13.03 -26.59
CA ASN A 262 -2.31 -14.44 -26.99
C ASN A 262 -3.40 -15.18 -26.18
N PHE A 263 -4.42 -14.45 -25.72
CA PHE A 263 -5.57 -14.99 -24.97
C PHE A 263 -6.85 -14.26 -25.38
N ALA A 264 -8.00 -14.88 -25.10
CA ALA A 264 -9.30 -14.27 -25.42
C ALA A 264 -9.59 -13.10 -24.47
N PRO A 265 -9.99 -11.92 -25.00
CA PRO A 265 -10.41 -10.79 -24.17
C PRO A 265 -11.66 -11.11 -23.35
N GLU A 266 -11.74 -10.55 -22.16
CA GLU A 266 -12.92 -10.65 -21.28
C GLU A 266 -13.96 -9.59 -21.70
N GLN A 267 -15.12 -10.05 -22.20
CA GLN A 267 -16.15 -9.18 -22.78
C GLN A 267 -17.21 -8.72 -21.80
N THR A 268 -17.33 -9.36 -20.64
CA THR A 268 -18.41 -9.10 -19.69
C THR A 268 -18.05 -8.04 -18.67
N LEU A 269 -16.79 -8.02 -18.20
CA LEU A 269 -16.31 -7.07 -17.21
C LEU A 269 -16.09 -5.68 -17.81
N ALA A 270 -16.56 -4.65 -17.09
CA ALA A 270 -16.39 -3.24 -17.44
C ALA A 270 -15.71 -2.48 -16.28
N PRO A 271 -14.45 -2.81 -15.92
CA PRO A 271 -13.73 -2.15 -14.83
C PRO A 271 -13.48 -0.68 -15.14
N ILE A 272 -13.50 0.14 -14.08
CA ILE A 272 -13.07 1.53 -14.13
C ILE A 272 -11.74 1.62 -13.41
N PHE A 273 -10.68 1.87 -14.16
CA PHE A 273 -9.34 2.06 -13.60
C PHE A 273 -9.08 3.55 -13.34
N VAL A 274 -8.76 3.89 -12.09
CA VAL A 274 -8.33 5.25 -11.72
C VAL A 274 -6.81 5.21 -11.52
N ILE A 275 -6.09 5.82 -12.45
CA ILE A 275 -4.63 5.74 -12.57
C ILE A 275 -3.98 7.13 -12.65
N GLY A 276 -2.66 7.16 -12.55
CA GLY A 276 -1.84 8.38 -12.60
C GLY A 276 -0.76 8.34 -11.52
N LEU A 277 0.14 9.32 -11.50
CA LEU A 277 1.13 9.33 -10.44
C LEU A 277 0.47 9.48 -9.05
N PRO A 278 1.02 8.87 -8.00
CA PRO A 278 0.61 9.17 -6.64
C PRO A 278 0.56 10.68 -6.40
N ARG A 279 -0.39 11.14 -5.58
CA ARG A 279 -0.62 12.56 -5.26
C ARG A 279 -1.21 13.42 -6.40
N SER A 280 -1.66 12.81 -7.49
CA SER A 280 -2.37 13.50 -8.58
C SER A 280 -3.88 13.65 -8.39
N GLY A 281 -4.45 13.12 -7.29
CA GLY A 281 -5.90 13.17 -7.01
C GLY A 281 -6.65 11.86 -7.26
N THR A 282 -5.96 10.74 -7.50
CA THR A 282 -6.57 9.42 -7.73
C THR A 282 -7.53 9.00 -6.60
N SER A 283 -7.17 9.23 -5.32
CA SER A 283 -8.05 8.91 -4.19
C SER A 283 -9.29 9.80 -4.13
N LEU A 284 -9.18 11.06 -4.54
CA LEU A 284 -10.33 11.96 -4.62
C LEU A 284 -11.32 11.48 -5.69
N MET A 285 -10.82 11.14 -6.86
CA MET A 285 -11.63 10.61 -7.97
C MET A 285 -12.34 9.31 -7.56
N GLU A 286 -11.63 8.37 -6.94
CA GLU A 286 -12.22 7.14 -6.40
C GLU A 286 -13.37 7.42 -5.44
N GLN A 287 -13.20 8.36 -4.50
CA GLN A 287 -14.22 8.69 -3.51
C GLN A 287 -15.48 9.33 -4.12
N ILE A 288 -15.30 10.19 -5.11
CA ILE A 288 -16.43 10.78 -5.83
C ILE A 288 -17.19 9.70 -6.63
N LEU A 289 -16.46 8.88 -7.38
CA LEU A 289 -17.05 7.80 -8.20
C LEU A 289 -17.73 6.73 -7.33
N ALA A 290 -17.22 6.43 -6.15
CA ALA A 290 -17.82 5.47 -5.23
C ALA A 290 -19.22 5.88 -4.76
N GLN A 291 -19.58 7.17 -4.85
CA GLN A 291 -20.93 7.66 -4.54
C GLN A 291 -21.94 7.33 -5.65
N LEU A 292 -21.49 6.91 -6.84
CA LEU A 292 -22.31 6.61 -8.01
C LEU A 292 -22.64 5.12 -8.14
N SER A 293 -22.84 4.43 -7.01
CA SER A 293 -23.18 3.00 -6.95
C SER A 293 -22.10 2.08 -7.57
N LEU A 294 -20.86 2.54 -7.61
CA LEU A 294 -19.70 1.75 -8.01
C LEU A 294 -19.02 1.15 -6.76
N GLN A 295 -18.56 -0.08 -6.86
CA GLN A 295 -17.83 -0.71 -5.76
C GLN A 295 -16.33 -0.36 -5.84
N PRO A 296 -15.77 0.38 -4.86
CA PRO A 296 -14.33 0.64 -4.84
C PRO A 296 -13.57 -0.59 -4.33
N LEU A 297 -12.52 -1.00 -5.04
CA LEU A 297 -11.60 -2.06 -4.64
C LEU A 297 -10.32 -1.51 -3.97
N GLY A 298 -10.12 -0.18 -4.00
CA GLY A 298 -8.92 0.46 -3.48
C GLY A 298 -7.69 0.19 -4.34
N GLU A 299 -6.51 0.17 -3.70
CA GLU A 299 -5.22 -0.12 -4.36
C GLU A 299 -4.98 -1.62 -4.43
N THR A 300 -5.44 -2.25 -5.51
CA THR A 300 -5.24 -3.69 -5.71
C THR A 300 -3.79 -3.98 -6.11
N SER A 301 -3.25 -5.09 -5.64
CA SER A 301 -1.90 -5.52 -5.98
C SER A 301 -1.88 -6.84 -6.77
N VAL A 302 -3.06 -7.35 -7.12
CA VAL A 302 -3.20 -8.67 -7.76
C VAL A 302 -2.50 -8.71 -9.11
N LEU A 303 -2.71 -7.70 -9.96
CA LEU A 303 -2.13 -7.67 -11.29
C LEU A 303 -0.60 -7.53 -11.27
N PRO A 304 0.00 -6.55 -10.57
CA PRO A 304 1.45 -6.44 -10.49
C PRO A 304 2.14 -7.72 -9.98
N GLN A 305 1.46 -8.42 -9.10
CA GLN A 305 2.00 -9.60 -8.46
C GLN A 305 1.87 -10.85 -9.33
N ALA A 306 0.73 -10.99 -10.00
CA ALA A 306 0.52 -12.07 -10.95
C ALA A 306 1.49 -11.97 -12.14
N LEU A 307 1.81 -10.76 -12.57
CA LEU A 307 2.84 -10.49 -13.59
C LEU A 307 4.28 -10.61 -13.05
N ARG A 308 4.45 -10.94 -11.75
CA ARG A 308 5.76 -10.97 -11.10
C ARG A 308 6.56 -9.69 -11.35
N PHE A 309 5.86 -8.57 -11.35
CA PHE A 309 6.46 -7.26 -11.48
C PHE A 309 7.26 -6.98 -10.19
N SER A 310 8.41 -7.60 -10.09
CA SER A 310 9.43 -7.10 -9.19
C SER A 310 10.02 -5.87 -9.86
N CYS A 311 9.87 -4.72 -9.27
CA CYS A 311 10.65 -3.54 -9.64
C CYS A 311 12.09 -3.69 -9.12
N ASP A 312 12.67 -4.83 -9.32
CA ASP A 312 14.09 -4.96 -9.40
C ASP A 312 14.48 -4.29 -10.72
N TYR A 313 14.74 -2.98 -10.64
CA TYR A 313 15.12 -2.14 -11.78
C TYR A 313 16.39 -2.64 -12.49
N ASN A 314 17.02 -3.67 -11.96
CA ASN A 314 18.13 -4.39 -12.55
C ASN A 314 17.67 -5.64 -13.32
N SER A 315 16.45 -6.12 -13.13
CA SER A 315 15.96 -7.28 -13.86
C SER A 315 15.46 -6.86 -15.24
N ASN A 316 15.97 -7.54 -16.23
CA ASN A 316 15.58 -7.41 -17.63
C ASN A 316 14.06 -7.49 -17.78
N ILE A 317 13.46 -6.39 -18.21
CA ILE A 317 12.04 -6.22 -18.56
C ILE A 317 11.55 -7.25 -19.59
N GLN A 318 12.43 -8.02 -20.18
CA GLN A 318 12.12 -9.14 -21.09
C GLN A 318 11.14 -10.15 -20.50
N HIS A 319 10.94 -10.18 -19.17
CA HIS A 319 10.03 -11.11 -18.51
C HIS A 319 8.54 -10.71 -18.54
N ILE A 320 8.18 -9.46 -18.89
CA ILE A 320 6.77 -9.06 -19.06
C ILE A 320 6.17 -9.64 -20.36
N SER A 321 7.00 -10.18 -21.26
CA SER A 321 6.59 -10.60 -22.61
C SER A 321 6.26 -12.08 -22.76
N HIS A 322 6.13 -12.86 -21.70
CA HIS A 322 5.67 -14.22 -21.81
C HIS A 322 4.13 -14.26 -21.84
N ALA A 323 3.56 -14.57 -23.00
CA ALA A 323 2.11 -14.68 -23.22
C ALA A 323 1.37 -15.52 -22.14
N TYR A 324 2.04 -16.50 -21.57
CA TYR A 324 1.50 -17.32 -20.49
C TYR A 324 1.38 -16.54 -19.17
N GLU A 325 2.34 -15.67 -18.84
CA GLU A 325 2.30 -14.87 -17.61
C GLU A 325 1.21 -13.81 -17.68
N GLU A 326 1.02 -13.18 -18.84
CA GLU A 326 -0.04 -12.21 -19.08
C GLU A 326 -1.43 -12.84 -18.99
N ALA A 327 -1.65 -13.98 -19.65
CA ALA A 327 -2.91 -14.72 -19.60
C ALA A 327 -3.24 -15.17 -18.17
N ASN A 328 -2.27 -15.70 -17.44
CA ASN A 328 -2.42 -16.11 -16.05
C ASN A 328 -2.70 -14.91 -15.14
N ALA A 329 -2.05 -13.78 -15.36
CA ALA A 329 -2.26 -12.56 -14.57
C ALA A 329 -3.68 -12.01 -14.76
N ILE A 330 -4.18 -11.99 -15.99
CA ILE A 330 -5.55 -11.55 -16.29
C ILE A 330 -6.57 -12.53 -15.70
N GLU A 331 -6.33 -13.84 -15.77
CA GLU A 331 -7.22 -14.83 -15.16
C GLU A 331 -7.23 -14.70 -13.63
N GLN A 332 -6.10 -14.48 -12.98
CA GLN A 332 -6.07 -14.23 -11.54
C GLN A 332 -6.78 -12.93 -11.16
N TYR A 333 -6.64 -11.89 -11.97
CA TYR A 333 -7.38 -10.64 -11.77
C TYR A 333 -8.89 -10.86 -11.93
N ARG A 334 -9.32 -11.61 -12.93
CA ARG A 334 -10.73 -11.98 -13.15
C ARG A 334 -11.29 -12.78 -11.98
N LEU A 335 -10.56 -13.77 -11.48
CA LEU A 335 -10.95 -14.54 -10.29
C LEU A 335 -11.04 -13.67 -9.03
N PHE A 336 -10.12 -12.76 -8.85
CA PHE A 336 -10.13 -11.82 -7.73
C PHE A 336 -11.36 -10.91 -7.80
N THR A 337 -11.64 -10.32 -8.94
CA THR A 337 -12.81 -9.43 -9.11
C THR A 337 -14.13 -10.19 -8.93
N ALA A 338 -14.26 -11.41 -9.47
CA ALA A 338 -15.43 -12.25 -9.28
C ALA A 338 -15.73 -12.60 -7.81
N GLN A 339 -14.71 -12.61 -6.94
CA GLN A 339 -14.88 -12.87 -5.52
C GLN A 339 -14.99 -11.58 -4.67
N SER A 340 -14.58 -10.45 -5.23
CA SER A 340 -14.55 -9.16 -4.53
C SER A 340 -15.72 -8.27 -4.87
N VAL A 341 -16.36 -8.49 -6.01
CA VAL A 341 -17.46 -7.66 -6.53
C VAL A 341 -18.76 -8.45 -6.48
N ALA A 342 -19.82 -7.82 -6.01
CA ALA A 342 -21.14 -8.46 -5.89
C ALA A 342 -21.84 -8.48 -7.25
N GLY A 343 -22.10 -9.69 -7.79
CA GLY A 343 -22.84 -9.87 -9.04
C GLY A 343 -22.25 -9.12 -10.22
N ASP A 344 -23.09 -8.47 -11.01
CA ASP A 344 -22.70 -7.70 -12.20
C ASP A 344 -22.39 -6.23 -11.90
N GLN A 345 -22.16 -5.87 -10.63
CA GLN A 345 -21.87 -4.49 -10.24
C GLN A 345 -20.58 -3.99 -10.88
N ARG A 346 -20.62 -2.79 -11.47
CA ARG A 346 -19.41 -2.13 -11.95
C ARG A 346 -18.54 -1.71 -10.75
N PHE A 347 -17.23 -1.74 -10.94
CA PHE A 347 -16.28 -1.49 -9.86
C PHE A 347 -15.15 -0.55 -10.29
N ILE A 348 -14.51 0.04 -9.27
CA ILE A 348 -13.36 0.93 -9.42
C ILE A 348 -12.14 0.20 -8.89
N ASP A 349 -11.09 0.06 -9.72
CA ASP A 349 -9.75 -0.31 -9.29
C ASP A 349 -8.88 0.93 -9.32
N LYS A 350 -8.57 1.47 -8.15
CA LYS A 350 -7.74 2.65 -8.00
C LYS A 350 -6.33 2.22 -7.57
N GLN A 351 -5.55 1.77 -8.52
CA GLN A 351 -4.11 1.54 -8.33
C GLN A 351 -3.33 2.52 -9.21
N PRO A 352 -2.70 3.54 -8.62
CA PRO A 352 -2.00 4.59 -9.37
C PRO A 352 -1.08 4.03 -10.45
N PHE A 353 -0.32 2.98 -10.14
CA PHE A 353 0.69 2.41 -11.04
C PHE A 353 0.15 1.40 -12.06
N HIS A 354 -1.16 1.15 -12.14
CA HIS A 354 -1.72 0.33 -13.22
C HIS A 354 -1.49 0.93 -14.62
N PHE A 355 -1.03 2.17 -14.71
CA PHE A 355 -0.61 2.73 -15.98
C PHE A 355 0.53 1.93 -16.65
N PHE A 356 1.37 1.24 -15.90
CA PHE A 356 2.37 0.35 -16.50
C PHE A 356 1.77 -0.80 -17.31
N PHE A 357 0.53 -1.16 -17.05
CA PHE A 357 -0.20 -2.28 -17.66
C PHE A 357 -1.36 -1.80 -18.54
N ILE A 358 -1.47 -0.50 -18.81
CA ILE A 358 -2.65 0.10 -19.42
C ILE A 358 -3.02 -0.54 -20.75
N ASP A 359 -2.04 -0.86 -21.59
CA ASP A 359 -2.29 -1.47 -22.89
C ASP A 359 -2.76 -2.93 -22.76
N LEU A 360 -2.11 -3.71 -21.90
CA LEU A 360 -2.55 -5.07 -21.58
C LEU A 360 -3.98 -5.07 -21.05
N LEU A 361 -4.30 -4.17 -20.11
CA LEU A 361 -5.64 -4.07 -19.52
C LEU A 361 -6.69 -3.60 -20.54
N ALA A 362 -6.34 -2.66 -21.42
CA ALA A 362 -7.23 -2.18 -22.46
C ALA A 362 -7.58 -3.27 -23.50
N LYS A 363 -6.60 -4.11 -23.85
CA LYS A 363 -6.79 -5.26 -24.74
C LYS A 363 -7.52 -6.41 -24.05
N ALA A 364 -7.19 -6.69 -22.78
CA ALA A 364 -7.79 -7.75 -22.00
C ALA A 364 -9.26 -7.47 -21.64
N PHE A 365 -9.61 -6.22 -21.39
CA PHE A 365 -10.95 -5.77 -21.01
C PHE A 365 -11.45 -4.68 -21.99
N PRO A 366 -12.02 -5.05 -23.14
CA PRO A 366 -12.45 -4.08 -24.15
C PRO A 366 -13.49 -3.04 -23.65
N ARG A 367 -14.22 -3.39 -22.60
CA ARG A 367 -15.21 -2.49 -21.95
C ARG A 367 -14.63 -1.67 -20.80
N ALA A 368 -13.33 -1.85 -20.47
CA ALA A 368 -12.67 -1.07 -19.44
C ALA A 368 -12.62 0.42 -19.79
N LYS A 369 -12.71 1.27 -18.76
CA LYS A 369 -12.48 2.71 -18.87
C LYS A 369 -11.35 3.11 -17.92
N PHE A 370 -10.47 4.00 -18.39
CA PHE A 370 -9.34 4.51 -17.63
C PHE A 370 -9.52 6.01 -17.40
N VAL A 371 -9.62 6.39 -16.12
CA VAL A 371 -9.60 7.79 -15.70
C VAL A 371 -8.17 8.11 -15.27
N VAL A 372 -7.46 8.85 -16.11
CA VAL A 372 -6.07 9.26 -15.88
C VAL A 372 -6.06 10.59 -15.14
N MET A 373 -5.73 10.54 -13.85
CA MET A 373 -5.59 11.76 -13.06
C MET A 373 -4.26 12.46 -13.36
N LYS A 374 -4.33 13.71 -13.77
CA LYS A 374 -3.18 14.57 -13.99
C LYS A 374 -3.28 15.81 -13.11
N ARG A 375 -2.19 16.18 -12.48
CA ARG A 375 -2.08 17.38 -11.66
C ARG A 375 -0.84 18.16 -12.12
N ASP A 376 -0.80 19.45 -11.84
CA ASP A 376 0.37 20.27 -12.10
C ASP A 376 1.67 19.54 -11.73
N ARG A 377 2.68 19.67 -12.59
CA ARG A 377 3.96 18.98 -12.47
C ARG A 377 4.67 19.32 -11.16
N THR A 378 4.78 20.59 -10.86
CA THR A 378 5.47 21.09 -9.68
C THR A 378 4.78 20.62 -8.39
N ASP A 379 3.45 20.81 -8.31
CA ASP A 379 2.66 20.37 -7.18
C ASP A 379 2.75 18.85 -6.96
N THR A 380 2.73 18.06 -8.03
CA THR A 380 2.86 16.60 -7.96
C THR A 380 4.25 16.19 -7.48
N CYS A 381 5.29 16.83 -8.01
CA CYS A 381 6.68 16.53 -7.64
C CYS A 381 6.94 16.85 -6.16
N ILE A 382 6.53 18.02 -5.69
CA ILE A 382 6.66 18.39 -4.28
C ILE A 382 5.87 17.44 -3.38
N ALA A 383 4.62 17.13 -3.74
CA ALA A 383 3.78 16.25 -2.95
C ALA A 383 4.34 14.82 -2.86
N ASN A 384 5.00 14.31 -3.92
CA ASN A 384 5.71 13.03 -3.89
C ASN A 384 6.98 13.10 -3.05
N PHE A 385 7.77 14.17 -3.16
CA PHE A 385 8.99 14.34 -2.36
C PHE A 385 8.67 14.44 -0.87
N ARG A 386 7.63 15.17 -0.50
CA ARG A 386 7.15 15.28 0.88
C ARG A 386 6.55 14.00 1.43
N GLN A 387 6.20 13.02 0.59
CA GLN A 387 5.61 11.76 1.06
C GLN A 387 6.71 10.80 1.51
N LEU A 388 6.51 10.19 2.68
CA LEU A 388 7.34 9.10 3.16
C LEU A 388 6.75 7.77 2.67
N TYR A 389 7.33 7.24 1.62
CA TYR A 389 6.99 5.90 1.11
C TYR A 389 7.84 4.83 1.76
N GLN A 390 7.37 3.58 1.73
CA GLN A 390 8.14 2.44 2.22
C GLN A 390 9.35 2.19 1.32
N THR A 391 10.52 1.94 1.92
CA THR A 391 11.80 1.75 1.19
C THR A 391 11.81 0.51 0.32
N ASN A 392 11.09 -0.54 0.74
CA ASN A 392 10.95 -1.80 0.00
C ASN A 392 9.80 -1.81 -1.01
N SER A 393 9.15 -0.66 -1.24
CA SER A 393 8.11 -0.56 -2.26
C SER A 393 8.75 -0.59 -3.65
N PRO A 394 8.32 -1.51 -4.50
CA PRO A 394 8.88 -1.60 -5.85
C PRO A 394 8.58 -0.39 -6.72
N PHE A 395 7.56 0.41 -6.38
CA PHE A 395 7.08 1.51 -7.21
C PHE A 395 7.62 2.89 -6.81
N HIS A 396 8.15 3.06 -5.59
CA HIS A 396 8.37 4.39 -5.04
C HIS A 396 9.84 4.81 -4.96
N GLY A 397 10.77 4.05 -5.53
CA GLY A 397 12.20 4.36 -5.54
C GLY A 397 12.52 5.75 -6.13
N TYR A 398 11.71 6.22 -7.08
CA TYR A 398 11.85 7.55 -7.69
C TYR A 398 11.64 8.71 -6.70
N SER A 399 10.98 8.50 -5.56
CA SER A 399 10.52 9.56 -4.64
C SER A 399 11.61 10.14 -3.73
N TYR A 400 12.85 9.71 -3.88
CA TYR A 400 13.95 10.11 -2.99
C TYR A 400 14.78 11.28 -3.50
N ARG A 401 14.74 11.60 -4.79
CA ARG A 401 15.42 12.74 -5.39
C ARG A 401 14.46 13.51 -6.30
N MET A 402 14.47 14.83 -6.22
CA MET A 402 13.54 15.66 -6.99
C MET A 402 13.68 15.43 -8.51
N GLN A 403 14.92 15.30 -8.99
CA GLN A 403 15.18 15.02 -10.41
C GLN A 403 14.57 13.69 -10.88
N ASP A 404 14.60 12.66 -10.03
CA ASP A 404 14.01 11.37 -10.35
C ASP A 404 12.47 11.43 -10.38
N ILE A 405 11.88 12.24 -9.47
CA ILE A 405 10.43 12.47 -9.45
C ILE A 405 9.99 13.20 -10.72
N GLN A 406 10.74 14.23 -11.12
CA GLN A 406 10.48 15.00 -12.34
C GLN A 406 10.55 14.11 -13.60
N ALA A 407 11.61 13.30 -13.70
CA ALA A 407 11.77 12.35 -14.79
C ALA A 407 10.62 11.30 -14.81
N MET A 408 10.22 10.82 -13.64
CA MET A 408 9.09 9.88 -13.53
C MET A 408 7.78 10.52 -13.97
N TYR A 409 7.53 11.78 -13.59
CA TYR A 409 6.36 12.53 -14.04
C TYR A 409 6.33 12.65 -15.56
N ASP A 410 7.42 13.14 -16.14
CA ASP A 410 7.52 13.39 -17.58
C ASP A 410 7.33 12.10 -18.40
N ASN A 411 8.04 11.03 -18.02
CA ASN A 411 7.91 9.71 -18.66
C ASN A 411 6.48 9.14 -18.54
N THR A 412 5.88 9.23 -17.34
CA THR A 412 4.53 8.67 -17.10
C THR A 412 3.49 9.35 -17.99
N TYR A 413 3.47 10.69 -18.02
CA TYR A 413 2.42 11.37 -18.76
C TYR A 413 2.67 11.40 -20.27
N ALA A 414 3.92 11.32 -20.74
CA ALA A 414 4.22 11.08 -22.15
C ALA A 414 3.71 9.69 -22.59
N PHE A 415 4.01 8.65 -21.82
CA PHE A 415 3.53 7.28 -22.09
C PHE A 415 2.00 7.17 -22.06
N LEU A 416 1.33 7.81 -21.09
CA LEU A 416 -0.12 7.81 -21.01
C LEU A 416 -0.80 8.58 -22.15
N GLN A 417 -0.19 9.66 -22.65
CA GLN A 417 -0.69 10.37 -23.82
C GLN A 417 -0.62 9.50 -25.08
N ASP A 418 0.47 8.76 -25.24
CA ASP A 418 0.66 7.80 -26.31
C ASP A 418 -0.35 6.65 -26.25
N ALA A 419 -0.58 6.09 -25.04
CA ALA A 419 -1.61 5.08 -24.81
C ALA A 419 -3.02 5.60 -25.13
N ALA A 420 -3.33 6.86 -24.81
CA ALA A 420 -4.64 7.45 -25.11
C ALA A 420 -4.89 7.63 -26.61
N GLN A 421 -3.86 7.85 -27.41
CA GLN A 421 -3.99 7.87 -28.88
C GLN A 421 -4.35 6.48 -29.44
N ARG A 422 -3.89 5.42 -28.82
CA ARG A 422 -4.19 4.04 -29.21
C ARG A 422 -5.52 3.52 -28.72
N HIS A 423 -5.96 3.98 -27.55
CA HIS A 423 -7.21 3.57 -26.89
C HIS A 423 -8.13 4.79 -26.64
N PRO A 424 -8.51 5.58 -27.67
CA PRO A 424 -9.19 6.87 -27.49
C PRO A 424 -10.59 6.74 -26.85
N THR A 425 -11.24 5.60 -27.00
CA THR A 425 -12.57 5.33 -26.41
C THR A 425 -12.53 4.82 -24.99
N GLN A 426 -11.34 4.37 -24.53
CA GLN A 426 -11.17 3.78 -23.21
C GLN A 426 -10.45 4.71 -22.22
N ILE A 427 -9.70 5.72 -22.67
CA ILE A 427 -8.84 6.56 -21.82
C ILE A 427 -9.32 8.01 -21.84
N LYS A 428 -9.56 8.58 -20.64
CA LYS A 428 -9.86 10.01 -20.44
C LYS A 428 -8.92 10.61 -19.41
N PHE A 429 -8.26 11.72 -19.78
CA PHE A 429 -7.50 12.54 -18.83
C PHE A 429 -8.43 13.46 -18.04
N VAL A 430 -8.18 13.56 -16.74
CA VAL A 430 -8.86 14.49 -15.84
C VAL A 430 -7.81 15.29 -15.08
N ASN A 431 -7.84 16.61 -15.25
CA ASN A 431 -6.95 17.51 -14.51
C ASN A 431 -7.50 17.77 -13.10
N TYR A 432 -6.62 17.72 -12.11
CA TYR A 432 -6.96 17.90 -10.71
C TYR A 432 -7.48 19.30 -10.41
N GLU A 433 -6.86 20.33 -10.98
CA GLU A 433 -7.17 21.73 -10.72
C GLU A 433 -8.63 22.06 -11.13
N PRO A 434 -9.08 21.81 -12.37
CA PRO A 434 -10.47 21.98 -12.74
C PRO A 434 -11.43 21.10 -11.92
N LEU A 435 -11.01 19.90 -11.52
CA LEU A 435 -11.85 19.02 -10.68
C LEU A 435 -12.18 19.64 -9.33
N VAL A 436 -11.25 20.39 -8.72
CA VAL A 436 -11.51 21.04 -7.42
C VAL A 436 -12.11 22.44 -7.56
N GLU A 437 -11.95 23.10 -8.72
CA GLU A 437 -12.48 24.45 -9.00
C GLU A 437 -13.90 24.42 -9.52
N ILE A 438 -14.21 23.54 -10.47
CA ILE A 438 -15.52 23.40 -11.13
C ILE A 438 -15.99 21.93 -11.16
N PRO A 439 -16.11 21.29 -10.01
CA PRO A 439 -16.28 19.84 -9.89
C PRO A 439 -17.48 19.29 -10.65
N GLN A 440 -18.63 19.99 -10.63
CA GLN A 440 -19.85 19.55 -11.30
C GLN A 440 -19.66 19.43 -12.81
N ALA A 441 -19.00 20.43 -13.45
CA ALA A 441 -18.77 20.41 -14.87
C ALA A 441 -17.81 19.26 -15.27
N VAL A 442 -16.70 19.13 -14.55
CA VAL A 442 -15.73 18.06 -14.79
C VAL A 442 -16.34 16.67 -14.57
N MET A 443 -17.09 16.48 -13.49
CA MET A 443 -17.67 15.18 -13.19
C MET A 443 -18.81 14.80 -14.14
N LYS A 444 -19.58 15.74 -14.67
CA LYS A 444 -20.55 15.46 -15.76
C LYS A 444 -19.87 14.88 -16.98
N GLU A 445 -18.74 15.46 -17.41
CA GLU A 445 -17.95 14.92 -18.52
C GLU A 445 -17.34 13.54 -18.21
N VAL A 446 -16.88 13.34 -16.97
CA VAL A 446 -16.35 12.03 -16.53
C VAL A 446 -17.48 11.00 -16.56
N CYS A 447 -18.64 11.31 -16.01
CA CYS A 447 -19.80 10.40 -16.02
C CYS A 447 -20.28 10.07 -17.42
N GLN A 448 -20.34 11.05 -18.33
CA GLN A 448 -20.65 10.81 -19.73
C GLN A 448 -19.66 9.82 -20.38
N PHE A 449 -18.36 10.00 -20.15
CA PHE A 449 -17.32 9.09 -20.64
C PHE A 449 -17.45 7.68 -20.04
N LEU A 450 -17.82 7.58 -18.76
CA LEU A 450 -17.99 6.32 -18.02
C LEU A 450 -19.37 5.69 -18.28
N GLU A 451 -20.27 6.34 -19.01
CA GLU A 451 -21.65 5.90 -19.22
C GLU A 451 -22.40 5.71 -17.87
N LEU A 452 -22.30 6.74 -17.02
CA LEU A 452 -22.91 6.82 -15.68
C LEU A 452 -23.81 8.05 -15.58
N ASP A 453 -24.87 7.94 -14.80
CA ASP A 453 -25.70 9.09 -14.44
C ASP A 453 -25.01 9.93 -13.36
N TRP A 454 -24.84 11.22 -13.62
CA TRP A 454 -24.29 12.14 -12.65
C TRP A 454 -25.30 12.47 -11.55
N GLN A 455 -24.82 12.49 -10.32
CA GLN A 455 -25.59 12.88 -9.13
C GLN A 455 -24.80 13.90 -8.32
N ASP A 456 -25.34 15.10 -8.11
CA ASP A 456 -24.63 16.20 -7.41
C ASP A 456 -24.27 15.84 -5.94
N ASN A 457 -25.02 14.93 -5.31
CA ASN A 457 -24.71 14.44 -3.97
C ASN A 457 -23.39 13.66 -3.89
N ALA A 458 -22.83 13.20 -5.03
CA ALA A 458 -21.54 12.53 -5.07
C ALA A 458 -20.39 13.43 -4.59
N LEU A 459 -20.54 14.76 -4.66
CA LEU A 459 -19.57 15.70 -4.11
C LEU A 459 -19.58 15.77 -2.57
N HIS A 460 -20.54 15.12 -1.91
CA HIS A 460 -20.61 15.03 -0.45
C HIS A 460 -19.93 13.76 0.11
N PHE A 461 -19.04 13.14 -0.66
CA PHE A 461 -18.31 11.91 -0.29
C PHE A 461 -17.68 11.97 1.11
N TYR A 462 -17.23 13.15 1.57
CA TYR A 462 -16.60 13.36 2.87
C TYR A 462 -17.55 13.10 4.07
N LYS A 463 -18.87 13.09 3.86
CA LYS A 463 -19.87 12.82 4.91
C LYS A 463 -19.99 11.34 5.26
N GLN A 464 -19.56 10.43 4.40
CA GLN A 464 -19.79 9.00 4.57
C GLN A 464 -18.72 8.27 5.38
N GLY A 465 -17.73 8.98 5.92
CA GLY A 465 -16.75 8.41 6.86
C GLY A 465 -15.91 7.27 6.30
N TYR A 466 -15.63 7.25 5.00
CA TYR A 466 -14.82 6.20 4.39
C TYR A 466 -13.46 6.04 5.06
N TYR A 467 -13.12 4.81 5.35
CA TYR A 467 -11.78 4.43 5.76
C TYR A 467 -10.81 4.65 4.59
N SER A 468 -9.69 5.29 4.85
CA SER A 468 -8.66 5.47 3.82
C SER A 468 -7.30 5.07 4.33
N ALA A 469 -6.73 4.06 3.70
CA ALA A 469 -5.34 3.61 3.91
C ALA A 469 -4.31 4.43 3.12
N THR A 470 -4.76 5.34 2.23
CA THR A 470 -3.86 6.10 1.35
C THR A 470 -3.20 7.29 2.07
N ALA A 471 -2.12 7.79 1.48
CA ALA A 471 -1.42 8.99 1.97
C ALA A 471 -2.31 10.25 1.95
N SER A 472 -3.42 10.24 1.20
CA SER A 472 -4.37 11.36 1.08
C SER A 472 -5.52 11.31 2.09
N LYS A 473 -5.49 10.39 3.07
CA LYS A 473 -6.58 10.09 4.01
C LYS A 473 -7.17 11.29 4.76
N MET A 474 -6.37 12.30 5.07
CA MET A 474 -6.85 13.50 5.75
C MET A 474 -7.58 14.44 4.78
N GLN A 475 -7.14 14.51 3.53
CA GLN A 475 -7.70 15.42 2.52
C GLN A 475 -9.09 14.98 2.04
N ILE A 476 -9.32 13.68 1.87
CA ILE A 476 -10.62 13.13 1.41
C ILE A 476 -11.73 13.17 2.48
N ARG A 477 -11.43 13.61 3.71
CA ARG A 477 -12.41 13.79 4.80
C ARG A 477 -12.95 15.20 4.91
N GLN A 478 -12.53 16.07 4.03
CA GLN A 478 -12.98 17.46 3.99
C GLN A 478 -13.76 17.71 2.70
N PRO A 479 -14.65 18.71 2.69
CA PRO A 479 -15.24 19.17 1.45
C PRO A 479 -14.16 19.47 0.41
N LEU A 480 -14.52 19.34 -0.86
CA LEU A 480 -13.66 19.76 -1.95
C LEU A 480 -13.19 21.20 -1.72
N ASN A 481 -11.89 21.40 -1.85
CA ASN A 481 -11.27 22.73 -1.75
C ASN A 481 -10.03 22.78 -2.65
N ASN A 482 -9.64 23.98 -2.99
CA ASN A 482 -8.49 24.27 -3.83
C ASN A 482 -7.19 24.57 -3.04
N SER A 483 -7.19 24.38 -1.72
CA SER A 483 -6.07 24.73 -0.83
C SER A 483 -4.76 24.01 -1.16
N SER A 484 -4.84 22.95 -1.93
CA SER A 484 -3.68 22.18 -2.40
C SER A 484 -3.11 22.65 -3.75
N VAL A 485 -3.85 23.51 -4.47
CA VAL A 485 -3.44 24.02 -5.77
C VAL A 485 -2.39 25.11 -5.60
N GLY A 486 -1.21 24.92 -6.15
CA GLY A 486 -0.11 25.89 -6.09
C GLY A 486 0.45 26.13 -4.68
N LYS A 487 0.00 25.40 -3.67
CA LYS A 487 0.31 25.64 -2.25
C LYS A 487 1.79 25.81 -1.97
N TYR A 488 2.64 25.05 -2.64
CA TYR A 488 4.07 24.99 -2.34
C TYR A 488 4.98 25.54 -3.44
N ARG A 489 4.41 26.02 -4.56
CA ARG A 489 5.20 26.48 -5.74
C ARG A 489 6.19 27.61 -5.40
N ASN A 490 5.80 28.53 -4.53
CA ASN A 490 6.61 29.70 -4.20
C ASN A 490 7.27 29.59 -2.80
N VAL A 491 7.11 28.46 -2.12
CA VAL A 491 7.61 28.31 -0.74
C VAL A 491 8.75 27.29 -0.63
N TYR A 492 8.87 26.38 -1.59
CA TYR A 492 9.99 25.44 -1.66
C TYR A 492 10.92 25.78 -2.82
N PRO A 493 12.27 25.75 -2.61
CA PRO A 493 13.26 25.94 -3.66
C PRO A 493 13.36 24.68 -4.51
N ILE A 494 12.75 24.71 -5.71
CA ILE A 494 12.73 23.57 -6.66
C ILE A 494 13.42 23.98 -7.95
#